data_67ca9357bb881e3f91835e3a5624cc9a
#
_entry.id   67ca9357bb881e3f91835e3a5624cc9a
#
_cell.length_a   1.000
_cell.length_b   1.000
_cell.length_c   1.000
_cell.angle_alpha   90.00
_cell.angle_beta   90.00
_cell.angle_gamma   90.00
#
_symmetry.space_group_name_H-M   'P 1'
#
loop_
_entity.id
_entity.type
_entity.pdbx_description
1 polymer ?
#
loop_
_entity_poly.entity_id
_entity_poly.type
_entity_poly.pdbx_seq_one_letter_code
_entity_poly.pdbx_strand_id
1 'polypeptide(L)'
;MKIKDKEMFDQANVFGQGMENSAYARYFIGKSYLNPLTKPGESAISLANVTFEPGCRNNWHIHHAKTGGGQILICTAGSGWYQEKGKAPVSLEPGCVIVIPPEVKHWHGAKADSWFSHIAFEVPGTETSNEWLEEVDDEAYAALSF
;
A
#
# COMPACT_ATOMS: atom_id res chain seq x y z
N MET A 1 13.20 8.30 -2.75
CA MET A 1 13.24 9.63 -3.36
C MET A 1 11.84 10.07 -3.73
N LYS A 2 11.45 11.26 -3.31
CA LYS A 2 10.15 11.83 -3.65
C LYS A 2 10.07 12.17 -5.13
N ILE A 3 8.99 11.77 -5.79
CA ILE A 3 8.73 12.08 -7.20
C ILE A 3 7.32 12.64 -7.30
N LYS A 4 7.23 13.94 -7.57
CA LYS A 4 5.94 14.61 -7.71
C LYS A 4 5.46 14.64 -9.16
N ASP A 5 6.39 14.68 -10.10
CA ASP A 5 6.09 14.71 -11.53
C ASP A 5 5.66 13.34 -12.02
N LYS A 6 4.50 13.28 -12.68
CA LYS A 6 3.90 12.02 -13.15
C LYS A 6 4.77 11.31 -14.18
N GLU A 7 5.34 12.07 -15.10
CA GLU A 7 6.15 11.49 -16.19
C GLU A 7 7.43 10.87 -15.65
N MET A 8 8.08 11.55 -14.71
CA MET A 8 9.26 10.99 -14.02
C MET A 8 8.89 9.75 -13.22
N PHE A 9 7.73 9.78 -12.55
CA PHE A 9 7.28 8.64 -11.78
C PHE A 9 7.00 7.43 -12.69
N ASP A 10 6.37 7.64 -13.83
CA ASP A 10 6.08 6.55 -14.77
C ASP A 10 7.36 5.86 -15.25
N GLN A 11 8.44 6.61 -15.43
CA GLN A 11 9.74 6.03 -15.79
C GLN A 11 10.32 5.19 -14.65
N ALA A 12 10.11 5.59 -13.40
CA ALA A 12 10.60 4.88 -12.22
C ALA A 12 9.72 3.68 -11.84
N ASN A 13 8.44 3.71 -12.21
CA ASN A 13 7.46 2.68 -11.86
C ASN A 13 7.55 1.49 -12.82
N VAL A 14 8.57 0.67 -12.63
CA VAL A 14 8.96 -0.36 -13.60
C VAL A 14 7.86 -1.39 -13.90
N PHE A 15 6.97 -1.67 -12.92
CA PHE A 15 5.88 -2.63 -13.11
C PHE A 15 4.62 -2.01 -13.72
N GLY A 16 4.58 -0.69 -13.81
CA GLY A 16 3.46 0.03 -14.41
C GLY A 16 2.30 0.29 -13.47
N GLN A 17 1.52 1.30 -13.84
CA GLN A 17 0.40 1.80 -13.04
C GLN A 17 -0.80 0.86 -13.08
N GLY A 18 -1.12 0.31 -14.25
CA GLY A 18 -2.34 -0.48 -14.41
C GLY A 18 -3.58 0.38 -14.47
N MET A 19 -4.71 -0.17 -14.01
CA MET A 19 -6.02 0.47 -14.06
C MET A 19 -6.37 1.14 -12.74
N GLU A 20 -7.27 2.12 -12.80
CA GLU A 20 -7.80 2.75 -11.59
C GLU A 20 -8.38 1.70 -10.65
N ASN A 21 -8.05 1.81 -9.36
CA ASN A 21 -8.47 0.88 -8.33
C ASN A 21 -9.91 1.18 -7.88
N SER A 22 -10.88 0.96 -8.76
CA SER A 22 -12.28 1.28 -8.49
C SER A 22 -12.93 0.31 -7.50
N ALA A 23 -12.52 -0.95 -7.49
CA ALA A 23 -13.10 -1.98 -6.63
C ALA A 23 -12.92 -1.67 -5.14
N TYR A 24 -11.81 -1.05 -4.75
CA TYR A 24 -11.48 -0.74 -3.36
C TYR A 24 -11.47 0.77 -3.08
N ALA A 25 -11.95 1.59 -4.03
CA ALA A 25 -11.86 3.05 -3.92
C ALA A 25 -12.48 3.62 -2.64
N ARG A 26 -13.54 3.01 -2.13
CA ARG A 26 -14.21 3.42 -0.89
C ARG A 26 -13.32 3.28 0.37
N TYR A 27 -12.24 2.52 0.27
CA TYR A 27 -11.30 2.30 1.38
C TYR A 27 -10.03 3.15 1.26
N PHE A 28 -10.03 4.10 0.34
CA PHE A 28 -8.88 4.98 0.07
C PHE A 28 -9.32 6.43 0.09
N ILE A 29 -8.46 7.30 0.60
CA ILE A 29 -8.54 8.74 0.37
C ILE A 29 -7.60 9.03 -0.80
N GLY A 30 -8.10 9.74 -1.82
CA GLY A 30 -7.34 10.00 -3.03
C GLY A 30 -7.44 8.85 -4.03
N LYS A 31 -6.67 8.94 -5.10
CA LYS A 31 -6.76 8.03 -6.23
C LYS A 31 -5.59 7.05 -6.25
N SER A 32 -5.91 5.78 -6.42
CA SER A 32 -4.94 4.71 -6.53
C SER A 32 -5.19 3.84 -7.76
N TYR A 33 -4.20 3.03 -8.11
CA TYR A 33 -4.22 2.18 -9.31
C TYR A 33 -3.72 0.80 -8.93
N LEU A 34 -4.29 -0.22 -9.58
CA LEU A 34 -3.96 -1.61 -9.31
C LEU A 34 -3.53 -2.28 -10.60
N ASN A 35 -2.36 -2.88 -10.58
CA ASN A 35 -1.84 -3.62 -11.71
C ASN A 35 -1.48 -5.05 -11.28
N PRO A 36 -2.38 -6.03 -11.50
CA PRO A 36 -2.08 -7.43 -11.22
C PRO A 36 -0.88 -7.90 -12.06
N LEU A 37 0.10 -8.51 -11.41
CA LEU A 37 1.32 -9.01 -12.05
C LEU A 37 1.26 -10.51 -12.31
N THR A 38 0.37 -11.23 -11.63
CA THR A 38 0.12 -12.64 -11.81
C THR A 38 -1.33 -12.86 -12.24
N LYS A 39 -1.58 -13.95 -12.95
CA LYS A 39 -2.95 -14.30 -13.35
C LYS A 39 -3.66 -15.01 -12.20
N PRO A 40 -5.00 -14.83 -12.06
CA PRO A 40 -5.76 -15.57 -11.06
C PRO A 40 -5.55 -17.07 -11.20
N GLY A 41 -5.22 -17.74 -10.08
CA GLY A 41 -5.01 -19.19 -10.05
C GLY A 41 -3.67 -19.68 -10.59
N GLU A 42 -2.83 -18.78 -11.12
CA GLU A 42 -1.51 -19.13 -11.63
C GLU A 42 -0.56 -19.59 -10.53
N SER A 43 -0.71 -19.02 -9.35
CA SER A 43 0.10 -19.32 -8.17
C SER A 43 -0.75 -19.21 -6.90
N ALA A 44 -0.30 -19.85 -5.83
CA ALA A 44 -0.91 -19.66 -4.51
C ALA A 44 -0.76 -18.22 -4.01
N ILE A 45 0.21 -17.48 -4.53
CA ILE A 45 0.44 -16.07 -4.20
C ILE A 45 0.12 -15.21 -5.41
N SER A 46 -0.75 -14.22 -5.22
CA SER A 46 -1.08 -13.23 -6.25
C SER A 46 -0.35 -11.93 -5.96
N LEU A 47 0.41 -11.44 -6.94
CA LEU A 47 1.17 -10.20 -6.83
C LEU A 47 0.46 -9.09 -7.59
N ALA A 48 0.43 -7.90 -7.00
CA ALA A 48 -0.06 -6.70 -7.67
C ALA A 48 0.85 -5.52 -7.36
N ASN A 49 1.05 -4.66 -8.35
CA ASN A 49 1.70 -3.37 -8.15
C ASN A 49 0.61 -2.34 -7.87
N VAL A 50 0.67 -1.71 -6.71
CA VAL A 50 -0.30 -0.68 -6.29
C VAL A 50 0.39 0.67 -6.40
N THR A 51 -0.23 1.60 -7.12
CA THR A 51 0.28 2.96 -7.32
C THR A 51 -0.66 3.95 -6.66
N PHE A 52 -0.09 4.90 -5.93
CA PHE A 52 -0.81 5.93 -5.17
C PHE A 52 -0.42 7.30 -5.70
N GLU A 53 -1.41 8.14 -6.01
CA GLU A 53 -1.16 9.56 -6.27
C GLU A 53 -0.66 10.26 -5.00
N PRO A 54 0.02 11.41 -5.13
CA PRO A 54 0.44 12.17 -3.94
C PRO A 54 -0.74 12.41 -2.99
N GLY A 55 -0.55 12.11 -1.72
CA GLY A 55 -1.59 12.26 -0.70
C GLY A 55 -2.54 11.07 -0.56
N CYS A 56 -2.54 10.15 -1.49
CA CYS A 56 -3.41 8.97 -1.44
C CYS A 56 -2.94 7.98 -0.38
N ARG A 57 -3.88 7.49 0.43
CA ARG A 57 -3.62 6.47 1.44
C ARG A 57 -4.86 5.61 1.63
N ASN A 58 -4.65 4.36 2.07
CA ASN A 58 -5.78 3.52 2.41
C ASN A 58 -6.21 3.77 3.87
N ASN A 59 -7.40 3.28 4.20
CA ASN A 59 -7.93 3.33 5.55
C ASN A 59 -7.12 2.41 6.46
N TRP A 60 -7.22 2.64 7.76
CA TRP A 60 -6.78 1.67 8.75
C TRP A 60 -7.43 0.33 8.45
N HIS A 61 -6.66 -0.75 8.50
CA HIS A 61 -7.19 -2.10 8.23
C HIS A 61 -6.36 -3.17 8.90
N ILE A 62 -6.92 -4.38 8.94
CA ILE A 62 -6.31 -5.55 9.58
C ILE A 62 -6.45 -6.75 8.65
N HIS A 63 -5.38 -7.50 8.51
CA HIS A 63 -5.39 -8.80 7.85
C HIS A 63 -5.53 -9.89 8.93
N HIS A 64 -6.74 -10.43 9.07
CA HIS A 64 -7.00 -11.48 10.04
C HIS A 64 -6.60 -12.85 9.52
N ALA A 65 -6.08 -13.70 10.38
CA ALA A 65 -5.79 -15.09 10.06
C ALA A 65 -5.77 -15.92 11.35
N LYS A 66 -6.22 -17.17 11.26
CA LYS A 66 -6.10 -18.11 12.36
C LYS A 66 -4.66 -18.59 12.52
N THR A 67 -4.02 -18.93 11.41
CA THR A 67 -2.58 -19.26 11.35
C THR A 67 -1.99 -18.65 10.08
N GLY A 68 -0.71 -18.31 10.11
CA GLY A 68 -0.07 -17.63 8.99
C GLY A 68 -0.69 -16.27 8.72
N GLY A 69 -0.74 -15.87 7.47
CA GLY A 69 -1.39 -14.62 7.06
C GLY A 69 -0.52 -13.39 7.19
N GLY A 70 -1.14 -12.23 7.03
CA GLY A 70 -0.46 -10.95 6.94
C GLY A 70 -0.24 -10.53 5.49
N GLN A 71 0.58 -9.50 5.30
CA GLN A 71 0.85 -8.96 3.97
C GLN A 71 2.31 -8.53 3.87
N ILE A 72 2.87 -8.61 2.68
CA ILE A 72 4.21 -8.10 2.41
C ILE A 72 4.12 -7.00 1.36
N LEU A 73 4.82 -5.89 1.62
CA LEU A 73 4.97 -4.77 0.68
C LEU A 73 6.42 -4.69 0.24
N ILE A 74 6.64 -4.57 -1.06
CA ILE A 74 7.96 -4.33 -1.65
C ILE A 74 7.91 -2.99 -2.36
N CYS A 75 8.58 -1.98 -1.83
CA CYS A 75 8.51 -0.62 -2.37
C CYS A 75 9.34 -0.50 -3.65
N THR A 76 8.73 0.03 -4.71
CA THR A 76 9.31 0.02 -6.05
C THR A 76 9.64 1.40 -6.59
N ALA A 77 8.84 2.44 -6.29
CA ALA A 77 9.09 3.78 -6.80
C ALA A 77 8.45 4.85 -5.91
N GLY A 78 9.04 6.03 -5.91
CA GLY A 78 8.53 7.18 -5.17
C GLY A 78 8.77 7.07 -3.67
N SER A 79 7.93 7.73 -2.89
CA SER A 79 8.07 7.79 -1.43
C SER A 79 6.72 7.71 -0.74
N GLY A 80 6.63 6.88 0.28
CA GLY A 80 5.37 6.62 0.98
C GLY A 80 5.52 6.47 2.48
N TRP A 81 4.43 6.10 3.11
CA TRP A 81 4.32 5.88 4.54
C TRP A 81 3.73 4.51 4.85
N TYR A 82 4.17 3.92 5.94
CA TYR A 82 3.53 2.78 6.61
C TYR A 82 3.45 3.09 8.10
N GLN A 83 2.31 2.80 8.72
CA GLN A 83 2.15 3.00 10.16
C GLN A 83 1.30 1.92 10.78
N GLU A 84 1.80 1.31 11.86
CA GLU A 84 1.03 0.45 12.74
C GLU A 84 0.39 1.31 13.83
N LYS A 85 -0.81 0.94 14.24
CA LYS A 85 -1.53 1.66 15.31
C LYS A 85 -0.68 1.70 16.58
N GLY A 86 -0.52 2.91 17.12
CA GLY A 86 0.26 3.15 18.33
C GLY A 86 1.76 3.24 18.13
N LYS A 87 2.25 3.16 16.90
CA LYS A 87 3.68 3.28 16.57
C LYS A 87 3.94 4.49 15.69
N ALA A 88 5.20 4.89 15.62
CA ALA A 88 5.62 5.96 14.73
C ALA A 88 5.51 5.53 13.26
N PRO A 89 5.19 6.45 12.34
CA PRO A 89 5.17 6.13 10.92
C PRO A 89 6.57 5.81 10.41
N VAL A 90 6.63 4.91 9.43
CA VAL A 90 7.86 4.49 8.77
C VAL A 90 7.87 5.08 7.37
N SER A 91 8.95 5.76 7.00
CA SER A 91 9.13 6.27 5.64
C SER A 91 9.48 5.12 4.70
N LEU A 92 8.75 5.03 3.60
CA LEU A 92 8.95 3.99 2.59
C LEU A 92 9.62 4.55 1.36
N GLU A 93 10.74 3.94 0.98
CA GLU A 93 11.51 4.27 -0.21
C GLU A 93 11.73 3.01 -1.05
N PRO A 94 12.07 3.13 -2.34
CA PRO A 94 12.38 1.97 -3.17
C PRO A 94 13.43 1.07 -2.50
N GLY A 95 13.14 -0.23 -2.47
CA GLY A 95 13.97 -1.22 -1.81
C GLY A 95 13.53 -1.58 -0.40
N CYS A 96 12.64 -0.79 0.22
CA CYS A 96 12.06 -1.18 1.52
C CYS A 96 11.15 -2.39 1.34
N VAL A 97 11.26 -3.33 2.27
CA VAL A 97 10.37 -4.48 2.38
C VAL A 97 9.70 -4.42 3.75
N ILE A 98 8.37 -4.40 3.76
CA ILE A 98 7.59 -4.37 5.00
C ILE A 98 6.86 -5.70 5.13
N VAL A 99 7.11 -6.40 6.23
CA VAL A 99 6.35 -7.58 6.60
C VAL A 99 5.31 -7.14 7.62
N ILE A 100 4.04 -7.16 7.19
CA ILE A 100 2.92 -6.78 8.04
C ILE A 100 2.37 -8.05 8.67
N PRO A 101 2.51 -8.23 10.00
CA PRO A 101 1.97 -9.43 10.66
C PRO A 101 0.44 -9.47 10.58
N PRO A 102 -0.16 -10.67 10.66
CA PRO A 102 -1.61 -10.75 10.82
C PRO A 102 -2.06 -10.08 12.12
N GLU A 103 -3.31 -9.64 12.16
CA GLU A 103 -3.96 -9.01 13.33
C GLU A 103 -3.42 -7.62 13.68
N VAL A 104 -2.55 -7.03 12.86
CA VAL A 104 -1.99 -5.69 13.11
C VAL A 104 -2.81 -4.64 12.38
N LYS A 105 -3.33 -3.67 13.12
CA LYS A 105 -4.03 -2.50 12.56
C LYS A 105 -3.01 -1.53 11.99
N HIS A 106 -3.11 -1.25 10.71
CA HIS A 106 -2.13 -0.44 9.98
C HIS A 106 -2.75 0.27 8.79
N TRP A 107 -1.98 1.16 8.19
CA TRP A 107 -2.27 1.78 6.89
C TRP A 107 -0.96 2.03 6.14
N HIS A 108 -1.07 2.23 4.83
CA HIS A 108 0.03 2.67 4.00
C HIS A 108 -0.47 3.54 2.85
N GLY A 109 0.45 4.28 2.24
CA GLY A 109 0.09 5.17 1.15
C GLY A 109 1.24 6.06 0.72
N ALA A 110 0.96 7.00 -0.17
CA ALA A 110 1.92 7.95 -0.67
C ALA A 110 2.18 9.08 0.33
N LYS A 111 3.34 9.71 0.24
CA LYS A 111 3.57 10.99 0.90
C LYS A 111 2.77 12.09 0.19
N ALA A 112 2.51 13.18 0.89
CA ALA A 112 1.69 14.27 0.36
C ALA A 112 2.29 14.90 -0.92
N ASP A 113 3.59 14.82 -1.08
CA ASP A 113 4.34 15.43 -2.17
C ASP A 113 5.08 14.41 -3.06
N SER A 114 4.61 13.17 -3.08
CA SER A 114 5.23 12.13 -3.92
C SER A 114 4.20 11.11 -4.39
N TRP A 115 4.32 10.68 -5.63
CA TRP A 115 3.77 9.42 -6.11
C TRP A 115 4.48 8.28 -5.38
N PHE A 116 3.81 7.15 -5.25
CA PHE A 116 4.35 5.99 -4.57
C PHE A 116 3.81 4.71 -5.18
N SER A 117 4.65 3.69 -5.30
CA SER A 117 4.20 2.36 -5.68
C SER A 117 4.90 1.28 -4.88
N HIS A 118 4.18 0.20 -4.64
CA HIS A 118 4.71 -1.01 -4.04
C HIS A 118 4.04 -2.24 -4.62
N ILE A 119 4.77 -3.34 -4.65
CA ILE A 119 4.17 -4.66 -4.87
C ILE A 119 3.54 -5.07 -3.54
N ALA A 120 2.33 -5.60 -3.61
CA ALA A 120 1.62 -6.13 -2.43
C ALA A 120 1.22 -7.57 -2.69
N PHE A 121 1.35 -8.41 -1.68
CA PHE A 121 0.78 -9.75 -1.72
C PHE A 121 0.45 -10.23 -0.30
N GLU A 122 -0.61 -11.00 -0.21
CA GLU A 122 -1.02 -11.58 1.06
C GLU A 122 -0.23 -12.86 1.34
N VAL A 123 0.22 -12.99 2.58
CA VAL A 123 0.90 -14.22 3.03
C VAL A 123 -0.17 -15.29 3.22
N PRO A 124 0.02 -16.49 2.66
CA PRO A 124 -0.95 -17.58 2.83
C PRO A 124 -1.19 -17.91 4.30
N GLY A 125 -2.43 -18.21 4.62
CA GLY A 125 -2.84 -18.54 5.98
C GLY A 125 -4.18 -19.27 5.98
N THR A 126 -4.65 -19.62 7.17
CA THR A 126 -5.95 -20.28 7.35
C THR A 126 -6.97 -19.30 7.92
N GLU A 127 -8.23 -19.42 7.47
CA GLU A 127 -9.33 -18.54 7.89
C GLU A 127 -8.94 -17.06 7.79
N THR A 128 -8.44 -16.67 6.61
CA THR A 128 -8.01 -15.29 6.36
C THR A 128 -9.18 -14.40 5.98
N SER A 129 -9.13 -13.14 6.43
CA SER A 129 -10.09 -12.11 6.04
C SER A 129 -9.46 -10.74 6.22
N ASN A 130 -10.00 -9.74 5.52
CA ASN A 130 -9.55 -8.36 5.64
C ASN A 130 -10.66 -7.54 6.29
N GLU A 131 -10.29 -6.73 7.24
CA GLU A 131 -11.22 -5.82 7.92
C GLU A 131 -10.81 -4.38 7.63
N TRP A 132 -11.69 -3.62 6.96
CA TRP A 132 -11.49 -2.21 6.67
C TRP A 132 -12.11 -1.38 7.78
N LEU A 133 -11.36 -0.41 8.28
CA LEU A 133 -11.71 0.40 9.43
C LEU A 133 -11.78 1.89 9.03
N GLU A 134 -11.55 2.79 10.00
CA GLU A 134 -11.67 4.22 9.77
C GLU A 134 -10.61 4.77 8.82
N GLU A 135 -10.92 5.92 8.24
CA GLU A 135 -9.96 6.67 7.43
C GLU A 135 -8.80 7.18 8.29
N VAL A 136 -7.64 7.33 7.66
CA VAL A 136 -6.52 8.03 8.30
C VAL A 136 -6.87 9.51 8.33
N ASP A 137 -6.98 10.07 9.52
CA ASP A 137 -7.38 11.45 9.74
C ASP A 137 -6.48 12.43 8.98
N ASP A 138 -7.10 13.39 8.30
CA ASP A 138 -6.39 14.38 7.48
C ASP A 138 -5.38 15.19 8.31
N GLU A 139 -5.75 15.56 9.54
CA GLU A 139 -4.88 16.33 10.42
C GLU A 139 -3.67 15.50 10.85
N ALA A 140 -3.89 14.24 11.24
CA ALA A 140 -2.81 13.33 11.60
C ALA A 140 -1.89 13.06 10.42
N TYR A 141 -2.46 12.87 9.23
CA TYR A 141 -1.68 12.66 8.01
C TYR A 141 -0.84 13.91 7.66
N ALA A 142 -1.43 15.10 7.74
CA ALA A 142 -0.74 16.35 7.44
C ALA A 142 0.42 16.63 8.41
N ALA A 143 0.37 16.07 9.61
CA ALA A 143 1.45 16.20 10.59
C ALA A 143 2.67 15.35 10.28
N LEU A 144 2.56 14.39 9.36
CA LEU A 144 3.69 13.57 8.92
C LEU A 144 4.61 14.41 8.03
N SER A 145 5.86 14.49 8.40
CA SER A 145 6.84 15.30 7.67
C SER A 145 8.16 14.54 7.55
N PHE A 146 8.77 14.75 6.44
CA PHE A 146 10.11 14.47 5.90
C PHE A 146 10.12 13.97 4.49
#